data_0c4c6d541e62993b202b79172862a6a7
#
_entry.id   0c4c6d541e62993b202b79172862a6a7
#
_cell.length_a   1.000
_cell.length_b   1.000
_cell.length_c   1.000
_cell.angle_alpha   90.00
_cell.angle_beta   90.00
_cell.angle_gamma   90.00
#
_symmetry.space_group_name_H-M   'P 1'
#
loop_
_entity.id
_entity.type
_entity.pdbx_description
1 polymer ?
#
loop_
_entity_poly.entity_id
_entity_poly.type
_entity_poly.pdbx_seq_one_letter_code
_entity_poly.pdbx_strand_id
1 'polypeptide(L)'
;MKYLVKLELKKPEIRSDYRRTLISFFKKSISSYMDGYFYKELYKNGTKRKSFVWSISFQRPVFNGKIIKLAGSEINMTLKFQEPQTALIYYSSLLMMKDKPFPVGDDNSLDRKSVV
;
A
#
# COMPACT_ATOMS: atom_id res chain seq x y z
N MET A 1 -6.20 16.05 1.22
CA MET A 1 -6.32 15.12 2.37
C MET A 1 -5.09 14.24 2.44
N LYS A 2 -4.67 13.92 3.65
CA LYS A 2 -3.44 13.18 3.90
C LYS A 2 -3.72 12.06 4.91
N TYR A 3 -3.27 10.83 4.58
CA TYR A 3 -3.34 9.70 5.50
C TYR A 3 -1.96 9.17 5.81
N LEU A 4 -1.76 8.77 7.06
CA LEU A 4 -0.58 8.05 7.50
C LEU A 4 -0.96 6.60 7.69
N VAL A 5 -0.28 5.70 6.98
CA VAL A 5 -0.56 4.27 7.02
C VAL A 5 0.63 3.54 7.60
N LYS A 6 0.38 2.76 8.64
CA LYS A 6 1.41 1.87 9.21
C LYS A 6 1.20 0.47 8.69
N LEU A 7 2.26 -0.09 8.14
CA LEU A 7 2.29 -1.45 7.62
C LEU A 7 3.35 -2.22 8.38
N GLU A 8 3.11 -3.52 8.57
CA GLU A 8 4.07 -4.38 9.22
C GLU A 8 4.40 -5.57 8.32
N LEU A 9 5.69 -5.81 8.16
CA LEU A 9 6.19 -6.95 7.40
C LEU A 9 6.36 -8.15 8.32
N LYS A 10 6.11 -9.36 7.82
CA LYS A 10 6.40 -10.58 8.53
C LYS A 10 7.90 -10.71 8.79
N LYS A 11 8.73 -10.31 7.81
CA LYS A 11 10.18 -10.28 7.91
C LYS A 11 10.67 -8.84 7.71
N PRO A 12 11.72 -8.39 8.40
CA PRO A 12 12.22 -7.01 8.28
C PRO A 12 13.03 -6.80 6.99
N GLU A 13 12.43 -7.13 5.87
CA GLU A 13 13.03 -6.95 4.56
C GLU A 13 11.94 -6.80 3.50
N ILE A 14 12.27 -6.14 2.41
CA ILE A 14 11.36 -5.97 1.28
C ILE A 14 12.19 -5.99 -0.01
N ARG A 15 11.58 -6.44 -1.10
CA ARG A 15 12.26 -6.44 -2.41
C ARG A 15 12.49 -5.02 -2.89
N SER A 16 13.56 -4.83 -3.65
CA SER A 16 13.87 -3.50 -4.19
C SER A 16 12.82 -3.01 -5.21
N ASP A 17 12.02 -3.91 -5.79
CA ASP A 17 10.89 -3.56 -6.66
C ASP A 17 9.59 -3.31 -5.87
N TYR A 18 9.70 -2.84 -4.65
CA TYR A 18 8.58 -2.68 -3.72
C TYR A 18 7.46 -1.77 -4.25
N ARG A 19 7.78 -0.81 -5.13
CA ARG A 19 6.74 0.08 -5.67
C ARG A 19 5.69 -0.70 -6.44
N ARG A 20 6.11 -1.66 -7.25
CA ARG A 20 5.21 -2.54 -8.00
C ARG A 20 4.34 -3.36 -7.03
N THR A 21 4.97 -3.88 -5.99
CA THR A 21 4.27 -4.68 -4.96
C THR A 21 3.22 -3.84 -4.24
N LEU A 22 3.56 -2.61 -3.86
CA LEU A 22 2.62 -1.73 -3.16
C LEU A 22 1.47 -1.27 -4.07
N ILE A 23 1.74 -1.04 -5.34
CA ILE A 23 0.67 -0.74 -6.31
C ILE A 23 -0.30 -1.94 -6.40
N SER A 24 0.22 -3.16 -6.41
CA SER A 24 -0.62 -4.36 -6.36
C SER A 24 -1.44 -4.44 -5.08
N PHE A 25 -0.86 -4.04 -3.96
CA PHE A 25 -1.57 -3.96 -2.68
C PHE A 25 -2.74 -2.98 -2.75
N PHE A 26 -2.53 -1.79 -3.31
CA PHE A 26 -3.61 -0.81 -3.50
C PHE A 26 -4.71 -1.35 -4.41
N LYS A 27 -4.33 -1.97 -5.52
CA LYS A 27 -5.30 -2.58 -6.44
C LYS A 27 -6.13 -3.66 -5.76
N LYS A 28 -5.48 -4.49 -4.94
CA LYS A 28 -6.17 -5.53 -4.18
C LYS A 28 -7.14 -4.93 -3.19
N SER A 29 -6.72 -3.88 -2.48
CA SER A 29 -7.57 -3.18 -1.51
C SER A 29 -8.83 -2.63 -2.18
N ILE A 30 -8.65 -1.92 -3.30
CA ILE A 30 -9.76 -1.32 -4.03
C ILE A 30 -10.67 -2.39 -4.65
N SER A 31 -10.09 -3.46 -5.20
CA SER A 31 -10.88 -4.53 -5.81
C SER A 31 -11.71 -5.33 -4.80
N SER A 32 -11.29 -5.32 -3.54
CA SER A 32 -12.02 -5.99 -2.46
C SER A 32 -13.13 -5.11 -1.87
N TYR A 33 -13.13 -3.82 -2.17
CA TYR A 33 -14.09 -2.87 -1.64
C TYR A 33 -15.29 -2.75 -2.59
N MET A 34 -16.50 -2.89 -2.07
CA MET A 34 -17.75 -2.75 -2.84
C MET A 34 -17.74 -3.63 -4.11
N ASP A 35 -17.29 -4.89 -3.98
CA ASP A 35 -17.23 -5.86 -5.07
C ASP A 35 -16.46 -5.36 -6.30
N GLY A 36 -15.45 -4.51 -6.07
CA GLY A 36 -14.60 -4.01 -7.14
C GLY A 36 -15.20 -2.89 -7.96
N TYR A 37 -16.28 -2.29 -7.53
CA TYR A 37 -16.92 -1.19 -8.25
C TYR A 37 -15.94 -0.06 -8.55
N PHE A 38 -15.23 0.41 -7.52
CA PHE A 38 -14.27 1.51 -7.68
C PHE A 38 -12.97 1.08 -8.35
N TYR A 39 -12.65 -0.20 -8.35
CA TYR A 39 -11.49 -0.70 -9.08
C TYR A 39 -11.63 -0.41 -10.58
N LYS A 40 -12.81 -0.66 -11.13
CA LYS A 40 -13.07 -0.37 -12.56
C LYS A 40 -12.93 1.12 -12.85
N GLU A 41 -13.39 1.96 -11.94
CA GLU A 41 -13.32 3.42 -12.10
C GLU A 41 -11.86 3.93 -12.07
N LEU A 42 -11.06 3.41 -11.14
CA LEU A 42 -9.73 3.97 -10.86
C LEU A 42 -8.61 3.31 -11.66
N TYR A 43 -8.77 2.07 -12.07
CA TYR A 43 -7.67 1.31 -12.68
C TYR A 43 -7.97 0.75 -14.06
N LYS A 44 -9.19 0.30 -14.33
CA LYS A 44 -9.50 -0.32 -15.62
C LYS A 44 -9.80 0.66 -16.75
N ASN A 45 -10.22 1.87 -16.42
CA ASN A 45 -10.47 2.90 -17.43
C ASN A 45 -9.18 3.61 -17.85
N GLY A 46 -8.12 2.94 -17.83
CA GLY A 46 -6.75 3.08 -18.35
C GLY A 46 -6.15 4.47 -18.54
N THR A 47 -6.93 5.47 -18.75
CA THR A 47 -6.48 6.82 -19.09
C THR A 47 -6.68 7.82 -17.96
N LYS A 48 -7.35 7.45 -16.89
CA LYS A 48 -7.58 8.37 -15.79
C LYS A 48 -6.31 8.55 -14.96
N ARG A 49 -5.87 9.77 -14.84
CA ARG A 49 -4.82 10.17 -13.92
C ARG A 49 -5.24 9.81 -12.50
N LYS A 50 -4.38 9.08 -11.81
CA LYS A 50 -4.55 8.88 -10.39
C LYS A 50 -4.30 10.20 -9.68
N SER A 51 -5.29 10.69 -8.95
CA SER A 51 -5.22 11.99 -8.29
C SER A 51 -4.63 11.89 -6.89
N PHE A 52 -3.59 11.05 -6.73
CA PHE A 52 -2.92 10.96 -5.44
C PHE A 52 -1.44 10.66 -5.60
N VAL A 53 -0.69 11.07 -4.58
CA VAL A 53 0.75 10.82 -4.47
C VAL A 53 0.98 10.04 -3.19
N TRP A 54 1.89 9.09 -3.24
CA TRP A 54 2.27 8.34 -2.07
C TRP A 54 3.78 8.28 -1.92
N SER A 55 4.22 8.21 -0.68
CA SER A 55 5.63 8.06 -0.33
C SER A 55 5.77 7.07 0.80
N ILE A 56 6.95 6.46 0.89
CA ILE A 56 7.20 5.42 1.87
C ILE A 56 8.47 5.75 2.64
N SER A 57 8.47 5.41 3.93
CA SER A 57 9.61 5.59 4.81
C SER A 57 9.97 4.25 5.45
N PHE A 58 11.22 3.85 5.28
CA PHE A 58 11.76 2.62 5.86
C PHE A 58 12.61 2.94 7.08
N GLN A 59 12.69 1.99 8.01
CA GLN A 59 13.58 2.08 9.16
C GLN A 59 14.98 1.62 8.76
N ARG A 60 15.92 2.58 8.70
CA ARG A 60 17.33 2.35 8.41
C ARG A 60 17.57 1.34 7.28
N PRO A 61 17.10 1.62 6.07
CA PRO A 61 17.20 0.66 4.98
C PRO A 61 18.64 0.42 4.55
N VAL A 62 18.99 -0.84 4.30
CA VAL A 62 20.25 -1.26 3.74
C VAL A 62 19.98 -1.96 2.42
N PHE A 63 20.44 -1.36 1.33
CA PHE A 63 20.21 -1.89 -0.01
C PHE A 63 21.23 -2.99 -0.31
N ASN A 64 20.74 -4.18 -0.60
CA ASN A 64 21.57 -5.35 -0.88
C ASN A 64 21.01 -6.06 -2.11
N GLY A 65 21.37 -5.55 -3.30
CA GLY A 65 20.90 -6.13 -4.57
C GLY A 65 19.40 -6.03 -4.73
N LYS A 66 18.74 -7.20 -4.77
CA LYS A 66 17.29 -7.29 -4.98
C LYS A 66 16.47 -7.12 -3.71
N ILE A 67 17.14 -7.00 -2.56
CA ILE A 67 16.46 -6.93 -1.27
C ILE A 67 16.93 -5.70 -0.50
N ILE A 68 15.98 -5.05 0.16
CA ILE A 68 16.26 -3.96 1.08
C ILE A 68 16.01 -4.51 2.48
N LYS A 69 17.06 -4.55 3.30
CA LYS A 69 16.96 -4.98 4.70
C LYS A 69 16.66 -3.78 5.59
N LEU A 70 15.77 -3.98 6.54
CA LEU A 70 15.29 -2.91 7.42
C LEU A 70 15.69 -3.21 8.86
N ALA A 71 15.84 -2.13 9.65
CA ALA A 71 16.14 -2.28 11.08
C ALA A 71 14.96 -2.84 11.87
N GLY A 72 13.73 -2.71 11.33
CA GLY A 72 12.52 -3.23 11.94
C GLY A 72 11.50 -3.60 10.88
N SER A 73 10.41 -4.21 11.31
CA SER A 73 9.38 -4.71 10.39
C SER A 73 8.31 -3.68 10.05
N GLU A 74 8.36 -2.49 10.65
CA GLU A 74 7.36 -1.44 10.42
C GLU A 74 7.74 -0.55 9.24
N ILE A 75 6.76 -0.28 8.37
CA ILE A 75 6.88 0.64 7.27
C ILE A 75 5.83 1.74 7.45
N ASN A 76 6.25 2.99 7.29
CA ASN A 76 5.35 4.14 7.32
C ASN A 76 5.12 4.65 5.91
N MET A 77 3.87 4.86 5.57
CA MET A 77 3.48 5.33 4.25
C MET A 77 2.59 6.56 4.38
N THR A 78 2.81 7.54 3.50
CA THR A 78 2.00 8.75 3.46
C THR A 78 1.25 8.78 2.13
N LEU A 79 -0.06 8.99 2.20
CA LEU A 79 -0.92 9.14 1.02
C LEU A 79 -1.49 10.55 1.02
N LYS A 80 -1.36 11.26 -0.10
CA LYS A 80 -1.92 12.60 -0.28
C LYS A 80 -2.88 12.60 -1.44
N PHE A 81 -4.09 13.10 -1.22
CA PHE A 81 -5.16 13.12 -2.21
C PHE A 81 -5.61 14.54 -2.48
N GLN A 82 -5.91 14.84 -3.74
CA GLN A 82 -6.51 16.11 -4.14
C GLN A 82 -8.03 16.08 -4.04
N GLU A 83 -8.62 14.92 -4.32
CA GLU A 83 -10.08 14.77 -4.32
C GLU A 83 -10.56 14.03 -3.08
N PRO A 84 -11.48 14.65 -2.30
CA PRO A 84 -12.01 14.00 -1.10
C PRO A 84 -12.68 12.66 -1.37
N GLN A 85 -13.35 12.52 -2.51
CA GLN A 85 -14.02 11.27 -2.87
C GLN A 85 -13.02 10.13 -3.06
N THR A 86 -11.94 10.37 -3.79
CA THR A 86 -10.87 9.36 -3.98
C THR A 86 -10.22 9.02 -2.65
N ALA A 87 -9.98 10.02 -1.80
CA ALA A 87 -9.42 9.81 -0.47
C ALA A 87 -10.31 8.87 0.37
N LEU A 88 -11.62 9.08 0.33
CA LEU A 88 -12.56 8.26 1.08
C LEU A 88 -12.57 6.81 0.59
N ILE A 89 -12.51 6.61 -0.73
CA ILE A 89 -12.45 5.27 -1.31
C ILE A 89 -11.22 4.51 -0.84
N TYR A 90 -10.05 5.13 -0.89
CA TYR A 90 -8.80 4.50 -0.44
C TYR A 90 -8.81 4.23 1.06
N TYR A 91 -9.31 5.19 1.85
CA TYR A 91 -9.41 5.01 3.29
C TYR A 91 -10.29 3.79 3.63
N SER A 92 -11.48 3.73 3.04
CA SER A 92 -12.42 2.64 3.29
C SER A 92 -11.86 1.28 2.82
N SER A 93 -11.19 1.26 1.67
CA SER A 93 -10.58 0.05 1.13
C SER A 93 -9.46 -0.45 2.04
N LEU A 94 -8.63 0.45 2.54
CA LEU A 94 -7.53 0.07 3.45
C LEU A 94 -8.06 -0.44 4.78
N LEU A 95 -9.16 0.10 5.29
CA LEU A 95 -9.79 -0.42 6.51
C LEU A 95 -10.20 -1.88 6.35
N MET A 96 -10.62 -2.29 5.16
CA MET A 96 -11.01 -3.68 4.91
C MET A 96 -9.83 -4.63 4.83
N MET A 97 -8.61 -4.12 4.73
CA MET A 97 -7.39 -4.95 4.67
C MET A 97 -6.86 -5.32 6.05
N LYS A 98 -7.52 -4.91 7.12
CA LYS A 98 -7.13 -5.29 8.47
C LYS A 98 -7.20 -6.81 8.63
N ASP A 99 -6.14 -7.38 9.22
CA ASP A 99 -6.04 -8.82 9.46
C ASP A 99 -6.05 -9.67 8.17
N LYS A 100 -5.73 -9.05 7.03
CA LYS A 100 -5.62 -9.74 5.74
C LYS A 100 -4.19 -9.54 5.21
N PRO A 101 -3.24 -10.41 5.56
CA PRO A 101 -1.87 -10.27 5.09
C PRO A 101 -1.79 -10.31 3.56
N PHE A 102 -1.00 -9.40 3.00
CA PHE A 102 -0.76 -9.35 1.56
C PHE A 102 0.64 -9.90 1.27
N PRO A 103 0.78 -10.94 0.42
CA PRO A 103 2.09 -11.49 0.11
C PRO A 103 2.96 -10.49 -0.64
N VAL A 104 4.22 -10.34 -0.20
CA VAL A 104 5.16 -9.39 -0.79
C VAL A 104 6.45 -10.07 -1.26
N GLY A 105 6.38 -11.36 -1.56
CA GLY A 105 7.52 -12.14 -2.05
C GLY A 105 7.92 -13.23 -1.06
N ASP A 106 9.06 -13.82 -1.28
CA ASP A 106 9.60 -15.02 -0.64
C ASP A 106 9.23 -15.21 0.85
N ASP A 107 8.09 -15.86 1.10
CA ASP A 107 7.62 -16.18 2.45
C ASP A 107 7.52 -14.94 3.36
N ASN A 108 7.17 -13.80 2.77
CA ASN A 108 6.99 -12.54 3.47
C ASN A 108 5.59 -11.99 3.17
N SER A 109 5.07 -11.21 4.10
CA SER A 109 3.74 -10.60 3.95
C SER A 109 3.68 -9.23 4.58
N LEU A 110 2.72 -8.44 4.13
CA LEU A 110 2.47 -7.09 4.57
C LEU A 110 1.11 -7.02 5.24
N ASP A 111 1.05 -6.48 6.43
CA ASP A 111 -0.19 -6.33 7.19
C ASP A 111 -0.43 -4.87 7.51
N ARG A 112 -1.66 -4.39 7.31
CA ARG A 112 -2.02 -3.01 7.63
C ARG A 112 -2.32 -2.90 9.13
N LYS A 113 -1.57 -2.08 9.82
CA LYS A 113 -1.74 -1.87 11.27
C LYS A 113 -2.63 -0.68 11.61
N SER A 114 -2.41 0.46 10.96
CA SER A 114 -3.25 1.64 11.22
C SER A 114 -3.34 2.54 10.01
N VAL A 115 -4.44 3.30 9.95
CA VAL A 115 -4.66 4.38 8.99
C VAL A 115 -5.15 5.57 9.78
N VAL A 116 -4.44 6.68 9.73
CA VAL A 116 -4.78 7.89 10.48
C VAL A 116 -4.97 9.08 9.56
#